data_3f20b2bb91a8c3ee882e0dfcc57189db
#
_entry.id   3f20b2bb91a8c3ee882e0dfcc57189db
#
_cell.length_a   1.000
_cell.length_b   1.000
_cell.length_c   1.000
_cell.angle_alpha   90.00
_cell.angle_beta   90.00
_cell.angle_gamma   90.00
#
_symmetry.space_group_name_H-M   'P 1'
#
loop_
_entity.id
_entity.type
_entity.pdbx_description
1 polymer ?
#
loop_
_entity_poly.entity_id
_entity_poly.type
_entity_poly.pdbx_seq_one_letter_code
_entity_poly.pdbx_strand_id
1 'polypeptide(L)'
;MLLISDLEISHEELSMLQQMYSEAREEPGRPESQYEVVWLPVVDRSSPWSETKQKLFEDFQRIMPWYSVHHPSLLDVALIRYIKEVWHINKRPLLVVLDPQGRVVNPNAIHMMWIWGSLAFPFTSLKEEALWKEETWKIELLADSIDPLILSWV
;
A
#
# COMPACT_ATOMS: atom_id res chain seq x y z
N MET A 1 -6.23 6.38 1.62
CA MET A 1 -5.44 5.15 1.90
C MET A 1 -4.70 5.31 3.21
N LEU A 2 -4.62 4.24 3.98
CA LEU A 2 -3.83 4.22 5.20
C LEU A 2 -2.57 3.39 4.97
N LEU A 3 -1.42 4.03 5.02
CA LEU A 3 -0.13 3.35 4.99
C LEU A 3 0.26 3.00 6.42
N ILE A 4 0.21 1.74 6.75
CA ILE A 4 0.49 1.24 8.10
C ILE A 4 1.79 0.47 8.08
N SER A 5 2.75 0.89 8.88
CA SER A 5 4.07 0.28 8.93
C SER A 5 4.75 0.50 10.27
N ASP A 6 5.83 -0.22 10.50
CA ASP A 6 6.79 0.14 11.55
C ASP A 6 7.72 1.29 11.06
N LEU A 7 8.81 1.51 11.77
CA LEU A 7 9.80 2.53 11.41
C LEU A 7 10.90 1.99 10.47
N GLU A 8 10.68 0.84 9.85
CA GLU A 8 11.66 0.15 8.99
C GLU A 8 11.11 -0.14 7.59
N ILE A 9 10.47 0.85 6.96
CA ILE A 9 9.97 0.71 5.58
C ILE A 9 11.16 0.65 4.63
N SER A 10 11.11 -0.28 3.66
CA SER A 10 12.15 -0.35 2.64
C SER A 10 12.12 0.88 1.73
N HIS A 11 13.29 1.30 1.26
CA HIS A 11 13.40 2.42 0.32
C HIS A 11 12.66 2.15 -1.00
N GLU A 12 12.64 0.90 -1.44
CA GLU A 12 11.96 0.49 -2.67
C GLU A 12 10.45 0.70 -2.58
N GLU A 13 9.82 0.23 -1.50
CA GLU A 13 8.39 0.41 -1.27
C GLU A 13 8.03 1.88 -1.13
N LEU A 14 8.84 2.63 -0.37
CA LEU A 14 8.62 4.05 -0.17
C LEU A 14 8.77 4.83 -1.48
N SER A 15 9.79 4.53 -2.27
CA SER A 15 10.01 5.18 -3.58
C SER A 15 8.86 4.93 -4.54
N MET A 16 8.33 3.71 -4.58
CA MET A 16 7.19 3.38 -5.41
C MET A 16 5.94 4.15 -5.02
N LEU A 17 5.65 4.24 -3.71
CA LEU A 17 4.55 5.04 -3.20
C LEU A 17 4.69 6.51 -3.53
N GLN A 18 5.89 7.06 -3.37
CA GLN A 18 6.20 8.46 -3.69
C GLN A 18 5.97 8.73 -5.17
N GLN A 19 6.43 7.83 -6.04
CA GLN A 19 6.25 7.96 -7.48
C GLN A 19 4.77 7.98 -7.85
N MET A 20 4.01 7.02 -7.36
CA MET A 20 2.56 6.97 -7.60
C MET A 20 1.83 8.22 -7.10
N TYR A 21 2.18 8.65 -5.91
CA TYR A 21 1.59 9.85 -5.31
C TYR A 21 1.87 11.09 -6.14
N SER A 22 3.09 11.24 -6.62
CA SER A 22 3.49 12.36 -7.49
C SER A 22 2.79 12.31 -8.84
N GLU A 23 2.76 11.15 -9.49
CA GLU A 23 2.09 10.96 -10.77
C GLU A 23 0.60 11.30 -10.70
N ALA A 24 -0.07 10.88 -9.62
CA ALA A 24 -1.48 11.17 -9.42
C ALA A 24 -1.77 12.67 -9.31
N ARG A 25 -0.78 13.47 -8.90
CA ARG A 25 -0.96 14.91 -8.69
C ARG A 25 -0.41 15.79 -9.82
N GLU A 26 0.31 15.21 -10.76
CA GLU A 26 0.79 15.95 -11.93
C GLU A 26 -0.34 16.40 -12.84
N GLU A 27 -1.43 15.65 -12.88
CA GLU A 27 -2.60 15.98 -13.69
C GLU A 27 -3.86 16.08 -12.82
N PRO A 28 -4.12 17.26 -12.22
CA PRO A 28 -5.34 17.49 -11.45
C PRO A 28 -6.58 17.29 -12.34
N GLY A 29 -7.56 16.57 -11.82
CA GLY A 29 -8.80 16.27 -12.56
C GLY A 29 -8.87 14.87 -13.12
N ARG A 30 -7.79 14.10 -13.12
CA ARG A 30 -7.86 12.67 -13.40
C ARG A 30 -8.47 11.93 -12.19
N PRO A 31 -9.23 10.85 -12.41
CA PRO A 31 -9.74 10.03 -11.30
C PRO A 31 -8.64 9.55 -10.38
N GLU A 32 -7.45 9.21 -10.91
CA GLU A 32 -6.29 8.71 -10.17
C GLU A 32 -5.72 9.73 -9.18
N SER A 33 -6.05 11.03 -9.32
CA SER A 33 -5.62 12.07 -8.38
C SER A 33 -6.56 12.24 -7.18
N GLN A 34 -7.68 11.50 -7.15
CA GLN A 34 -8.73 11.64 -6.15
C GLN A 34 -8.52 10.73 -4.94
N TYR A 35 -7.30 10.58 -4.49
CA TYR A 35 -7.02 9.85 -3.25
C TYR A 35 -5.97 10.58 -2.41
N GLU A 36 -5.98 10.30 -1.14
CA GLU A 36 -5.00 10.81 -0.20
C GLU A 36 -4.39 9.66 0.59
N VAL A 37 -3.20 9.87 1.10
CA VAL A 37 -2.48 8.88 1.90
C VAL A 37 -2.21 9.44 3.29
N VAL A 38 -2.41 8.62 4.31
CA VAL A 38 -2.07 8.95 5.69
C VAL A 38 -1.18 7.84 6.24
N TRP A 39 -0.01 8.21 6.73
CA TRP A 39 0.90 7.26 7.35
C TRP A 39 0.57 7.07 8.82
N LEU A 40 0.36 5.80 9.21
CA LEU A 40 0.14 5.38 10.59
C LEU A 40 1.32 4.51 11.02
N PRO A 41 2.35 5.10 11.66
CA PRO A 41 3.45 4.32 12.18
C PRO A 41 3.03 3.55 13.43
N VAL A 42 3.23 2.24 13.40
CA VAL A 42 2.93 1.34 14.51
C VAL A 42 4.25 0.86 15.10
N VAL A 43 4.52 1.26 16.33
CA VAL A 43 5.73 0.86 17.05
C VAL A 43 5.39 -0.03 18.21
N ASP A 44 6.31 -0.94 18.54
CA ASP A 44 6.17 -1.79 19.70
C ASP A 44 6.34 -0.96 20.98
N ARG A 45 5.28 -0.87 21.77
CA ARG A 45 5.27 -0.12 23.03
C ARG A 45 5.88 -0.89 24.19
N SER A 46 6.23 -2.17 24.01
CA SER A 46 6.97 -2.92 25.01
C SER A 46 8.42 -2.43 25.14
N SER A 47 8.95 -1.81 24.10
CA SER A 47 10.25 -1.15 24.11
C SER A 47 10.09 0.34 24.39
N PRO A 48 10.98 0.95 25.22
CA PRO A 48 10.90 2.38 25.47
C PRO A 48 11.16 3.20 24.19
N TRP A 49 10.51 4.35 24.08
CA TRP A 49 10.77 5.30 23.02
C TRP A 49 12.18 5.87 23.20
N SER A 50 12.99 5.82 22.13
CA SER A 50 14.37 6.27 22.15
C SER A 50 14.59 7.44 21.19
N GLU A 51 15.72 8.13 21.34
CA GLU A 51 16.12 9.19 20.41
C GLU A 51 16.32 8.63 18.98
N THR A 52 16.82 7.40 18.87
CA THR A 52 16.97 6.72 17.58
C THR A 52 15.63 6.53 16.89
N LYS A 53 14.61 6.08 17.62
CA LYS A 53 13.25 5.93 17.09
C LYS A 53 12.65 7.27 16.70
N GLN A 54 12.85 8.29 17.52
CA GLN A 54 12.37 9.64 17.23
C GLN A 54 12.99 10.18 15.93
N LYS A 55 14.28 9.98 15.75
CA LYS A 55 14.99 10.40 14.55
C LYS A 55 14.49 9.66 13.30
N LEU A 56 14.31 8.35 13.38
CA LEU A 56 13.74 7.56 12.28
C LEU A 56 12.35 8.06 11.90
N PHE A 57 11.51 8.32 12.89
CA PHE A 57 10.16 8.84 12.66
C PHE A 57 10.19 10.20 11.95
N GLU A 58 11.02 11.12 12.44
CA GLU A 58 11.17 12.46 11.84
C GLU A 58 11.73 12.39 10.43
N ASP A 59 12.70 11.52 10.18
CA ASP A 59 13.30 11.33 8.87
C ASP A 59 12.24 10.82 7.86
N PHE A 60 11.41 9.85 8.25
CA PHE A 60 10.32 9.38 7.41
C PHE A 60 9.27 10.46 7.17
N GLN A 61 8.87 11.20 8.19
CA GLN A 61 7.93 12.31 8.01
C GLN A 61 8.44 13.33 7.00
N ARG A 62 9.73 13.60 7.02
CA ARG A 62 10.37 14.60 6.15
C ARG A 62 10.34 14.17 4.69
N ILE A 63 10.54 12.89 4.40
CA ILE A 63 10.59 12.38 3.03
C ILE A 63 9.23 11.97 2.48
N MET A 64 8.23 11.74 3.33
CA MET A 64 6.88 11.41 2.90
C MET A 64 6.10 12.66 2.49
N PRO A 65 5.61 12.77 1.24
CA PRO A 65 4.89 13.94 0.77
C PRO A 65 3.41 13.98 1.20
N TRP A 66 2.94 12.96 1.88
CA TRP A 66 1.55 12.83 2.33
C TRP A 66 1.43 13.08 3.84
N TYR A 67 0.22 12.94 4.36
CA TYR A 67 -0.07 13.17 5.77
C TYR A 67 0.47 12.07 6.66
N SER A 68 0.79 12.42 7.88
CA SER A 68 1.14 11.46 8.93
C SER A 68 0.57 11.92 10.27
N VAL A 69 0.49 10.99 11.24
CA VAL A 69 0.17 11.39 12.61
C VAL A 69 1.33 12.20 13.21
N HIS A 70 1.03 13.06 14.17
CA HIS A 70 2.05 13.89 14.82
C HIS A 70 3.09 13.08 15.57
N HIS A 71 2.69 11.96 16.15
CA HIS A 71 3.60 11.06 16.88
C HIS A 71 2.94 9.68 17.01
N PRO A 72 3.72 8.58 16.95
CA PRO A 72 3.18 7.22 17.10
C PRO A 72 2.43 6.98 18.41
N SER A 73 2.79 7.69 19.49
CA SER A 73 2.12 7.57 20.78
C SER A 73 0.68 8.05 20.78
N LEU A 74 0.28 8.83 19.77
CA LEU A 74 -1.10 9.33 19.63
C LEU A 74 -2.07 8.26 19.14
N LEU A 75 -1.55 7.15 18.60
CA LEU A 75 -2.39 6.04 18.15
C LEU A 75 -2.97 5.32 19.36
N ASP A 76 -4.28 5.12 19.37
CA ASP A 76 -4.96 4.40 20.44
C ASP A 76 -4.48 2.95 20.51
N VAL A 77 -4.32 2.43 21.72
CA VAL A 77 -3.90 1.04 21.97
C VAL A 77 -4.88 0.05 21.32
N ALA A 78 -6.18 0.36 21.38
CA ALA A 78 -7.20 -0.47 20.75
C ALA A 78 -7.06 -0.51 19.23
N LEU A 79 -6.69 0.60 18.60
CA LEU A 79 -6.42 0.67 17.16
C LEU A 79 -5.20 -0.19 16.80
N ILE A 80 -4.13 -0.09 17.57
CA ILE A 80 -2.91 -0.88 17.34
C ILE A 80 -3.21 -2.37 17.46
N ARG A 81 -3.98 -2.76 18.46
CA ARG A 81 -4.41 -4.16 18.65
C ARG A 81 -5.25 -4.64 17.48
N TYR A 82 -6.19 -3.83 17.02
CA TYR A 82 -7.01 -4.13 15.85
C TYR A 82 -6.15 -4.35 14.60
N ILE A 83 -5.19 -3.48 14.37
CA ILE A 83 -4.26 -3.59 13.23
C ILE A 83 -3.49 -4.90 13.31
N LYS A 84 -2.97 -5.26 14.49
CA LYS A 84 -2.21 -6.50 14.68
C LYS A 84 -3.06 -7.76 14.54
N GLU A 85 -4.25 -7.78 15.11
CA GLU A 85 -5.10 -8.97 15.17
C GLU A 85 -5.95 -9.18 13.92
N VAL A 86 -6.49 -8.11 13.35
CA VAL A 86 -7.42 -8.19 12.21
C VAL A 86 -6.70 -8.05 10.89
N TRP A 87 -5.78 -7.10 10.78
CA TRP A 87 -5.04 -6.86 9.54
C TRP A 87 -3.70 -7.59 9.47
N HIS A 88 -3.31 -8.28 10.54
CA HIS A 88 -2.12 -9.14 10.60
C HIS A 88 -0.85 -8.44 10.11
N ILE A 89 -0.58 -7.24 10.64
CA ILE A 89 0.64 -6.51 10.26
C ILE A 89 1.87 -7.31 10.67
N ASN A 90 2.73 -7.52 9.69
CA ASN A 90 4.06 -8.11 9.84
C ASN A 90 5.13 -7.03 9.70
N LYS A 91 6.35 -7.45 9.36
CA LYS A 91 7.44 -6.54 9.02
C LYS A 91 7.20 -5.76 7.73
N ARG A 92 6.24 -6.18 6.89
CA ARG A 92 5.90 -5.48 5.65
C ARG A 92 4.81 -4.45 5.91
N PRO A 93 4.86 -3.29 5.24
CA PRO A 93 3.82 -2.30 5.36
C PRO A 93 2.48 -2.80 4.77
N LEU A 94 1.40 -2.26 5.29
CA LEU A 94 0.05 -2.46 4.75
C LEU A 94 -0.43 -1.17 4.11
N LEU A 95 -1.12 -1.29 2.99
CA LEU A 95 -1.82 -0.18 2.37
C LEU A 95 -3.32 -0.48 2.38
N VAL A 96 -4.02 0.02 3.39
CA VAL A 96 -5.46 -0.17 3.55
C VAL A 96 -6.20 0.91 2.78
N VAL A 97 -7.12 0.52 1.93
CA VAL A 97 -7.91 1.44 1.11
C VAL A 97 -9.30 1.61 1.72
N LEU A 98 -9.65 2.87 1.97
CA LEU A 98 -10.96 3.26 2.47
C LEU A 98 -11.74 4.00 1.39
N ASP A 99 -13.06 3.80 1.35
CA ASP A 99 -13.94 4.61 0.52
C ASP A 99 -14.20 5.98 1.19
N PRO A 100 -14.88 6.91 0.51
CA PRO A 100 -15.17 8.23 1.10
C PRO A 100 -16.01 8.17 2.38
N GLN A 101 -16.70 7.07 2.64
CA GLN A 101 -17.48 6.86 3.87
C GLN A 101 -16.66 6.21 4.99
N GLY A 102 -15.37 5.94 4.76
CA GLY A 102 -14.47 5.34 5.74
C GLY A 102 -14.56 3.82 5.84
N ARG A 103 -15.21 3.16 4.89
CA ARG A 103 -15.29 1.69 4.89
C ARG A 103 -14.07 1.09 4.18
N VAL A 104 -13.57 -0.02 4.72
CA VAL A 104 -12.45 -0.74 4.10
C VAL A 104 -12.92 -1.42 2.83
N VAL A 105 -12.37 -1.00 1.69
CA VAL A 105 -12.65 -1.59 0.36
C VAL A 105 -11.52 -2.47 -0.13
N ASN A 106 -10.37 -2.41 0.51
CA ASN A 106 -9.25 -3.34 0.31
C ASN A 106 -8.37 -3.34 1.57
N PRO A 107 -8.19 -4.48 2.24
CA PRO A 107 -7.37 -4.54 3.46
C PRO A 107 -5.88 -4.40 3.22
N ASN A 108 -5.40 -4.65 2.01
CA ASN A 108 -4.00 -4.42 1.62
C ASN A 108 -3.86 -4.36 0.11
N ALA A 109 -3.54 -3.18 -0.40
CA ALA A 109 -3.35 -2.92 -1.82
C ALA A 109 -1.88 -2.78 -2.22
N ILE A 110 -0.94 -3.13 -1.34
CA ILE A 110 0.50 -2.90 -1.61
C ILE A 110 0.97 -3.66 -2.85
N HIS A 111 0.54 -4.90 -3.02
CA HIS A 111 0.90 -5.72 -4.18
C HIS A 111 0.31 -5.17 -5.49
N MET A 112 -0.86 -4.52 -5.44
CA MET A 112 -1.47 -3.90 -6.61
C MET A 112 -0.61 -2.77 -7.14
N MET A 113 0.02 -2.02 -6.25
CA MET A 113 0.95 -0.96 -6.64
C MET A 113 2.17 -1.52 -7.36
N TRP A 114 2.74 -2.60 -6.84
CA TRP A 114 3.90 -3.25 -7.44
C TRP A 114 3.62 -3.78 -8.83
N ILE A 115 2.43 -4.34 -9.03
CA ILE A 115 2.06 -5.03 -10.28
C ILE A 115 1.55 -4.03 -11.33
N TRP A 116 0.66 -3.12 -10.96
CA TRP A 116 -0.07 -2.26 -11.90
C TRP A 116 0.18 -0.76 -11.72
N GLY A 117 0.71 -0.33 -10.58
CA GLY A 117 0.90 1.09 -10.30
C GLY A 117 -0.42 1.86 -10.32
N SER A 118 -0.41 3.02 -10.92
CA SER A 118 -1.58 3.91 -10.98
C SER A 118 -2.76 3.33 -11.77
N LEU A 119 -2.54 2.34 -12.62
CA LEU A 119 -3.61 1.66 -13.35
C LEU A 119 -4.56 0.89 -12.42
N ALA A 120 -4.13 0.59 -11.21
CA ALA A 120 -4.95 -0.12 -10.23
C ALA A 120 -5.97 0.77 -9.53
N PHE A 121 -5.97 2.09 -9.75
CA PHE A 121 -6.99 2.97 -9.17
C PHE A 121 -8.41 2.47 -9.48
N PRO A 122 -9.34 2.45 -8.54
CA PRO A 122 -9.29 2.99 -7.17
C PRO A 122 -8.76 2.01 -6.09
N PHE A 123 -8.02 1.01 -6.46
CA PHE A 123 -7.33 0.05 -5.58
C PHE A 123 -8.28 -0.79 -4.70
N THR A 124 -9.51 -0.96 -5.15
CA THR A 124 -10.50 -1.79 -4.47
C THR A 124 -10.27 -3.27 -4.76
N SER A 125 -10.80 -4.14 -3.90
CA SER A 125 -10.77 -5.59 -4.16
C SER A 125 -11.49 -5.97 -5.46
N LEU A 126 -12.55 -5.25 -5.81
CA LEU A 126 -13.24 -5.45 -7.09
C LEU A 126 -12.37 -5.09 -8.29
N LYS A 127 -11.61 -4.00 -8.17
CA LYS A 127 -10.67 -3.60 -9.22
C LYS A 127 -9.56 -4.63 -9.38
N GLU A 128 -9.08 -5.17 -8.27
CA GLU A 128 -8.07 -6.25 -8.29
C GLU A 128 -8.59 -7.48 -9.04
N GLU A 129 -9.80 -7.92 -8.77
CA GLU A 129 -10.41 -9.05 -9.49
C GLU A 129 -10.49 -8.79 -10.99
N ALA A 130 -10.91 -7.59 -11.37
CA ALA A 130 -10.99 -7.21 -12.78
C ALA A 130 -9.62 -7.22 -13.47
N LEU A 131 -8.59 -6.72 -12.79
CA LEU A 131 -7.22 -6.70 -13.31
C LEU A 131 -6.66 -8.12 -13.47
N TRP A 132 -6.88 -9.00 -12.51
CA TRP A 132 -6.45 -10.40 -12.62
C TRP A 132 -7.13 -11.15 -13.75
N LYS A 133 -8.41 -10.90 -13.99
CA LYS A 133 -9.12 -11.47 -15.14
C LYS A 133 -8.51 -11.03 -16.47
N GLU A 134 -8.14 -9.74 -16.56
CA GLU A 134 -7.49 -9.20 -17.75
C GLU A 134 -6.09 -9.82 -17.95
N GLU A 135 -5.31 -9.99 -16.89
CA GLU A 135 -4.00 -10.63 -16.96
C GLU A 135 -4.11 -12.12 -17.34
N THR A 136 -5.07 -12.83 -16.80
CA THR A 136 -5.33 -14.23 -17.15
C THR A 136 -5.64 -14.36 -18.64
N TRP A 137 -6.46 -13.47 -19.20
CA TRP A 137 -6.78 -13.44 -20.61
C TRP A 137 -5.54 -13.20 -21.47
N LYS A 138 -4.66 -12.30 -21.06
CA LYS A 138 -3.37 -12.06 -21.75
C LYS A 138 -2.47 -13.29 -21.72
N ILE A 139 -2.43 -14.00 -20.61
CA ILE A 139 -1.67 -15.25 -20.48
C ILE A 139 -2.22 -16.33 -21.42
N GLU A 140 -3.54 -16.46 -21.54
CA GLU A 140 -4.18 -17.38 -22.46
C GLU A 140 -3.80 -17.07 -23.90
N LEU A 141 -3.84 -15.80 -24.30
CA LEU A 141 -3.41 -15.36 -25.64
C LEU A 141 -1.94 -15.68 -25.90
N LEU A 142 -1.08 -15.47 -24.90
CA LEU A 142 0.33 -15.80 -25.01
C LEU A 142 0.53 -17.30 -25.17
N ALA A 143 -0.21 -18.09 -24.40
CA ALA A 143 -0.15 -19.55 -24.48
C ALA A 143 -0.58 -20.08 -25.85
N ASP A 144 -1.60 -19.48 -26.46
CA ASP A 144 -2.06 -19.84 -27.80
C ASP A 144 -1.00 -19.58 -28.89
N SER A 145 -0.06 -18.68 -28.64
CA SER A 145 1.03 -18.39 -29.55
C SER A 145 2.28 -19.27 -29.33
N ILE A 146 2.28 -20.09 -28.30
CA ILE A 146 3.39 -21.00 -27.97
C ILE A 146 3.19 -22.36 -28.67
N ASP A 147 4.29 -22.97 -29.10
CA ASP A 147 4.26 -24.31 -29.69
C ASP A 147 3.54 -25.31 -28.77
N PRO A 148 2.57 -26.08 -29.30
CA PRO A 148 1.83 -27.06 -28.52
C PRO A 148 2.70 -28.09 -27.78
N LEU A 149 3.89 -28.41 -28.30
CA LEU A 149 4.83 -29.33 -27.67
C LEU A 149 5.36 -28.73 -26.35
N ILE A 150 5.56 -27.43 -26.30
CA ILE A 150 5.99 -26.73 -25.08
C ILE A 150 4.85 -26.72 -24.05
N LEU A 151 3.63 -26.47 -24.50
CA LEU A 151 2.46 -26.45 -23.63
C LEU A 151 2.18 -27.82 -22.99
N SER A 152 2.52 -28.89 -23.65
CA SER A 152 2.34 -30.24 -23.11
C SER A 152 3.28 -30.58 -21.95
N TRP A 153 4.26 -29.75 -21.68
CA TRP A 153 5.23 -29.91 -20.58
C TRP A 153 4.75 -29.25 -19.27
N VAL A 154 3.68 -28.51 -19.29
CA VAL A 154 3.14 -27.76 -18.14
C VAL A 154 2.12 -28.57 -17.34
#